data_06fa40055081a935c5e9f15ec837d658
#
_entry.id   06fa40055081a935c5e9f15ec837d658
#
_cell.length_a   1.000
_cell.length_b   1.000
_cell.length_c   1.000
_cell.angle_alpha   90.00
_cell.angle_beta   90.00
_cell.angle_gamma   90.00
#
_symmetry.space_group_name_H-M   'P 1'
#
loop_
_entity.id
_entity.type
_entity.pdbx_description
1 polymer ?
#
loop_
_entity_poly.entity_id
_entity_poly.type
_entity_poly.pdbx_seq_one_letter_code
_entity_poly.pdbx_strand_id
1 'polypeptide(L)'
;MARAFIPGIDLARQFYTEVVAPLLDTALNGAPYSAALLGYGSEVQGFDTERSTDHAWGPRLQVFLAGEDLHAHAASLDRFLDRELPNEFRGYPVRFSFPHDAPPRHWVHIENAFEFFTHYLAADPTGGLSASEWLMVPTQTLRELTGGQVFHDGTGLLDDYRRTLTWYPDDVWRYILACQWKRLAQEEAFVGRCGEVGDEVGSAVVAARQVRDLMKLCLLMNRVYPPYSKWLGTAFAKLPCADTLNPIFADVLAARTWKDREHHLSHAYGIVAALHNDLGLTEPQDTSVRLYYSRPFQVVAADRFHDALLATITDPAIRALPPIGAIDQYVDSTDLIDRNYVDRRSHYIAGPSLVW
;
A
#
# COMPACT_ATOMS: atom_id res chain seq x y z
N MET A 1 25.63 -27.49 0.21
CA MET A 1 24.16 -27.52 -0.02
C MET A 1 23.70 -26.09 -0.20
N ALA A 2 22.81 -25.83 -1.15
CA ALA A 2 22.21 -24.49 -1.28
C ALA A 2 21.45 -24.18 0.04
N ARG A 3 21.62 -22.97 0.53
CA ARG A 3 20.92 -22.48 1.74
C ARG A 3 19.41 -22.42 1.44
N ALA A 4 18.57 -22.95 2.35
CA ALA A 4 17.13 -22.77 2.23
C ALA A 4 16.77 -21.28 2.43
N PHE A 5 15.91 -20.76 1.59
CA PHE A 5 15.39 -19.38 1.74
C PHE A 5 14.58 -19.29 3.03
N ILE A 6 14.85 -18.23 3.79
CA ILE A 6 14.09 -17.86 4.99
C ILE A 6 13.38 -16.53 4.65
N PRO A 7 12.05 -16.43 4.76
CA PRO A 7 11.36 -15.15 4.58
C PRO A 7 11.95 -14.05 5.47
N GLY A 8 12.13 -12.85 4.93
CA GLY A 8 12.89 -11.80 5.59
C GLY A 8 12.32 -11.38 6.94
N ILE A 9 10.99 -11.40 7.11
CA ILE A 9 10.35 -11.16 8.43
C ILE A 9 10.74 -12.24 9.44
N ASP A 10 10.75 -13.52 9.06
CA ASP A 10 11.16 -14.60 9.94
C ASP A 10 12.64 -14.52 10.27
N LEU A 11 13.47 -14.18 9.30
CA LEU A 11 14.90 -13.96 9.50
C LEU A 11 15.15 -12.80 10.48
N ALA A 12 14.48 -11.66 10.29
CA ALA A 12 14.59 -10.50 11.18
C ALA A 12 14.12 -10.82 12.61
N ARG A 13 13.00 -11.54 12.75
CA ARG A 13 12.49 -11.98 14.06
C ARG A 13 13.46 -12.89 14.78
N GLN A 14 14.04 -13.89 14.09
CA GLN A 14 15.06 -14.77 14.66
C GLN A 14 16.32 -13.99 15.04
N PHE A 15 16.78 -13.08 14.16
CA PHE A 15 17.93 -12.23 14.41
C PHE A 15 17.71 -11.33 15.63
N TYR A 16 16.54 -10.72 15.74
CA TYR A 16 16.17 -9.97 16.94
C TYR A 16 16.24 -10.83 18.19
N THR A 17 15.54 -11.97 18.21
CA THR A 17 15.37 -12.78 19.41
C THR A 17 16.70 -13.43 19.87
N GLU A 18 17.50 -13.92 18.91
CA GLU A 18 18.69 -14.72 19.23
C GLU A 18 19.96 -13.86 19.40
N VAL A 19 20.01 -12.67 18.77
CA VAL A 19 21.22 -11.85 18.73
C VAL A 19 21.00 -10.46 19.28
N VAL A 20 20.04 -9.70 18.72
CA VAL A 20 19.93 -8.27 19.01
C VAL A 20 19.35 -8.01 20.40
N ALA A 21 18.29 -8.71 20.82
CA ALA A 21 17.66 -8.51 22.12
C ALA A 21 18.64 -8.71 23.29
N PRO A 22 19.45 -9.79 23.37
CA PRO A 22 20.44 -9.94 24.44
C PRO A 22 21.51 -8.80 24.48
N LEU A 23 21.87 -8.26 23.30
CA LEU A 23 22.79 -7.14 23.20
C LEU A 23 22.14 -5.85 23.70
N LEU A 24 20.87 -5.60 23.36
CA LEU A 24 20.11 -4.45 23.85
C LEU A 24 19.90 -4.49 25.36
N ASP A 25 19.58 -5.64 25.92
CA ASP A 25 19.43 -5.83 27.38
C ASP A 25 20.73 -5.43 28.12
N THR A 26 21.88 -5.77 27.54
CA THR A 26 23.19 -5.39 28.07
C THR A 26 23.47 -3.90 27.92
N ALA A 27 23.17 -3.32 26.74
CA ALA A 27 23.58 -1.96 26.40
C ALA A 27 22.66 -0.89 27.02
N LEU A 28 21.34 -1.18 27.10
CA LEU A 28 20.33 -0.20 27.53
C LEU A 28 20.05 -0.26 29.04
N ASN A 29 20.54 -1.28 29.74
CA ASN A 29 20.42 -1.40 31.19
C ASN A 29 18.98 -1.16 31.73
N GLY A 30 17.98 -1.69 31.01
CA GLY A 30 16.57 -1.57 31.39
C GLY A 30 15.84 -0.32 30.86
N ALA A 31 16.50 0.53 30.09
CA ALA A 31 15.77 1.60 29.38
C ALA A 31 14.74 1.00 28.39
N PRO A 32 13.52 1.54 28.34
CA PRO A 32 12.49 1.00 27.47
C PRO A 32 12.83 1.24 25.99
N TYR A 33 12.61 0.21 25.17
CA TYR A 33 12.77 0.29 23.72
C TYR A 33 11.67 -0.50 23.01
N SER A 34 11.52 -0.26 21.72
CA SER A 34 10.71 -1.11 20.85
C SER A 34 11.57 -1.60 19.68
N ALA A 35 11.23 -2.76 19.12
CA ALA A 35 11.95 -3.34 18.00
C ALA A 35 10.99 -3.91 16.96
N ALA A 36 11.23 -3.60 15.69
CA ALA A 36 10.34 -4.00 14.61
C ALA A 36 11.08 -4.11 13.27
N LEU A 37 10.46 -4.75 12.29
CA LEU A 37 10.79 -4.55 10.89
C LEU A 37 9.58 -3.97 10.18
N LEU A 38 9.63 -2.67 9.88
CA LEU A 38 8.59 -1.85 9.25
C LEU A 38 9.17 -1.07 8.08
N GLY A 39 8.31 -0.40 7.34
CA GLY A 39 8.71 0.49 6.25
C GLY A 39 8.96 -0.27 4.94
N TYR A 40 9.97 0.16 4.19
CA TYR A 40 10.23 -0.41 2.87
C TYR A 40 10.75 -1.86 2.94
N GLY A 41 10.47 -2.59 1.86
CA GLY A 41 10.97 -3.95 1.66
C GLY A 41 9.87 -4.90 1.21
N SER A 42 10.22 -5.83 0.33
CA SER A 42 9.29 -6.86 -0.12
C SER A 42 8.87 -7.79 1.01
N GLU A 43 9.76 -8.04 1.98
CA GLU A 43 9.50 -8.84 3.18
C GLU A 43 8.50 -8.18 4.12
N VAL A 44 8.52 -6.85 4.24
CA VAL A 44 7.52 -6.10 5.03
C VAL A 44 6.12 -6.28 4.47
N GLN A 45 6.02 -6.42 3.15
CA GLN A 45 4.75 -6.65 2.46
C GLN A 45 4.37 -8.14 2.34
N GLY A 46 5.26 -9.06 2.72
CA GLY A 46 5.08 -10.50 2.58
C GLY A 46 5.10 -10.97 1.12
N PHE A 47 5.94 -10.35 0.29
CA PHE A 47 6.12 -10.63 -1.15
C PHE A 47 7.55 -11.00 -1.50
N ASP A 48 8.43 -11.14 -0.52
CA ASP A 48 9.82 -11.50 -0.76
C ASP A 48 9.98 -12.95 -1.23
N THR A 49 11.02 -13.14 -2.02
CA THR A 49 11.42 -14.42 -2.58
C THR A 49 12.94 -14.53 -2.49
N GLU A 50 13.49 -15.67 -2.90
CA GLU A 50 14.95 -15.85 -2.97
C GLU A 50 15.63 -14.74 -3.82
N ARG A 51 14.95 -14.20 -4.84
CA ARG A 51 15.43 -13.09 -5.65
C ARG A 51 15.59 -11.79 -4.86
N SER A 52 14.77 -11.58 -3.84
CA SER A 52 14.80 -10.35 -3.02
C SER A 52 16.09 -10.18 -2.22
N THR A 53 16.91 -11.24 -2.11
CA THR A 53 18.20 -11.21 -1.38
C THR A 53 19.31 -10.44 -2.12
N ASP A 54 19.04 -9.93 -3.31
CA ASP A 54 20.02 -9.24 -4.15
C ASP A 54 20.30 -7.78 -3.71
N HIS A 55 19.39 -7.14 -2.98
CA HIS A 55 19.59 -5.78 -2.45
C HIS A 55 18.66 -5.43 -1.29
N ALA A 56 19.16 -4.61 -0.35
CA ALA A 56 18.42 -4.04 0.79
C ALA A 56 17.60 -5.08 1.60
N TRP A 57 18.02 -6.33 1.61
CA TRP A 57 17.35 -7.44 2.28
C TRP A 57 18.38 -8.25 3.09
N GLY A 58 17.99 -8.73 4.28
CA GLY A 58 18.87 -9.51 5.16
C GLY A 58 18.47 -9.43 6.63
N PRO A 59 19.37 -9.82 7.56
CA PRO A 59 19.17 -9.63 8.99
C PRO A 59 19.15 -8.13 9.33
N ARG A 60 17.96 -7.53 9.33
CA ARG A 60 17.76 -6.10 9.56
C ARG A 60 16.51 -5.84 10.40
N LEU A 61 16.53 -4.77 11.17
CA LEU A 61 15.38 -4.28 11.95
C LEU A 61 15.61 -2.84 12.40
N GLN A 62 14.58 -2.20 12.93
CA GLN A 62 14.65 -0.94 13.65
C GLN A 62 14.56 -1.20 15.16
N VAL A 63 15.34 -0.43 15.93
CA VAL A 63 15.24 -0.28 17.38
C VAL A 63 14.79 1.14 17.65
N PHE A 64 13.64 1.30 18.29
CA PHE A 64 13.05 2.58 18.60
C PHE A 64 13.29 2.94 20.05
N LEU A 65 13.93 4.08 20.28
CA LEU A 65 14.16 4.65 21.59
C LEU A 65 13.26 5.88 21.82
N ALA A 66 12.96 6.20 23.07
CA ALA A 66 12.31 7.46 23.44
C ALA A 66 13.23 8.65 23.13
N GLY A 67 12.67 9.86 22.94
CA GLY A 67 13.45 11.01 22.46
C GLY A 67 14.65 11.36 23.31
N GLU A 68 14.53 11.36 24.65
CA GLU A 68 15.64 11.62 25.58
C GLU A 68 16.67 10.47 25.54
N ASP A 69 16.23 9.23 25.52
CA ASP A 69 17.07 8.04 25.46
C ASP A 69 17.80 7.95 24.11
N LEU A 70 17.15 8.37 23.01
CA LEU A 70 17.77 8.41 21.69
C LEU A 70 19.00 9.32 21.71
N HIS A 71 18.90 10.56 22.21
CA HIS A 71 20.01 11.51 22.28
C HIS A 71 21.15 11.00 23.16
N ALA A 72 20.80 10.31 24.26
CA ALA A 72 21.79 9.80 25.22
C ALA A 72 22.50 8.53 24.70
N HIS A 73 21.80 7.66 23.98
CA HIS A 73 22.27 6.30 23.75
C HIS A 73 22.54 5.95 22.27
N ALA A 74 21.93 6.63 21.28
CA ALA A 74 21.97 6.19 19.88
C ALA A 74 23.40 5.96 19.35
N ALA A 75 24.27 6.96 19.48
CA ALA A 75 25.64 6.86 18.95
C ALA A 75 26.52 5.85 19.70
N SER A 76 26.26 5.63 20.99
CA SER A 76 26.99 4.62 21.78
C SER A 76 26.49 3.22 21.48
N LEU A 77 25.18 3.07 21.30
CA LEU A 77 24.52 1.82 20.95
C LEU A 77 24.92 1.38 19.54
N ASP A 78 24.92 2.29 18.56
CA ASP A 78 25.36 1.98 17.19
C ASP A 78 26.80 1.43 17.16
N ARG A 79 27.74 2.09 17.86
CA ARG A 79 29.13 1.60 17.99
C ARG A 79 29.23 0.27 18.75
N PHE A 80 28.40 0.08 19.76
CA PHE A 80 28.35 -1.18 20.51
C PHE A 80 27.87 -2.32 19.61
N LEU A 81 26.76 -2.13 18.89
CA LEU A 81 26.21 -3.10 17.94
C LEU A 81 27.21 -3.40 16.80
N ASP A 82 27.90 -2.37 16.28
CA ASP A 82 28.90 -2.59 15.23
C ASP A 82 30.06 -3.48 15.70
N ARG A 83 30.42 -3.43 16.96
CA ARG A 83 31.47 -4.28 17.54
C ARG A 83 30.98 -5.69 17.89
N GLU A 84 29.77 -5.83 18.45
CA GLU A 84 29.29 -7.07 19.06
C GLU A 84 28.48 -7.96 18.09
N LEU A 85 27.89 -7.36 17.04
CA LEU A 85 27.11 -8.13 16.07
C LEU A 85 27.99 -9.10 15.28
N PRO A 86 27.55 -10.34 15.04
CA PRO A 86 28.27 -11.33 14.23
C PRO A 86 28.40 -10.84 12.78
N ASN A 87 29.37 -11.40 12.04
CA ASN A 87 29.51 -11.09 10.61
C ASN A 87 28.41 -11.72 9.76
N GLU A 88 27.83 -12.83 10.24
CA GLU A 88 26.83 -13.63 9.54
C GLU A 88 25.77 -14.16 10.51
N PHE A 89 24.51 -14.22 10.06
CA PHE A 89 23.43 -14.87 10.78
C PHE A 89 22.63 -15.76 9.82
N ARG A 90 22.48 -17.04 10.15
CA ARG A 90 21.78 -18.04 9.31
C ARG A 90 22.31 -18.11 7.87
N GLY A 91 23.61 -17.82 7.65
CA GLY A 91 24.23 -17.82 6.34
C GLY A 91 23.98 -16.52 5.53
N TYR A 92 23.42 -15.51 6.15
CA TYR A 92 23.27 -14.17 5.54
C TYR A 92 24.22 -13.18 6.20
N PRO A 93 24.86 -12.29 5.43
CA PRO A 93 25.73 -11.27 6.02
C PRO A 93 24.90 -10.30 6.89
N VAL A 94 25.41 -9.96 8.05
CA VAL A 94 24.79 -8.95 8.95
C VAL A 94 25.17 -7.54 8.54
N ARG A 95 26.27 -7.39 7.79
CA ARG A 95 26.70 -6.11 7.23
C ARG A 95 26.64 -6.15 5.72
N PHE A 96 25.99 -5.18 5.14
CA PHE A 96 25.90 -5.05 3.68
C PHE A 96 25.84 -3.60 3.24
N SER A 97 26.14 -3.36 1.97
CA SER A 97 26.19 -2.04 1.35
C SER A 97 24.91 -1.73 0.61
N PHE A 98 24.33 -0.55 0.86
CA PHE A 98 23.26 0.00 0.04
C PHE A 98 23.29 1.55 0.13
N PRO A 99 23.43 2.25 -1.00
CA PRO A 99 23.71 1.73 -2.35
C PRO A 99 25.01 0.90 -2.41
N HIS A 100 25.24 0.17 -3.49
CA HIS A 100 26.33 -0.82 -3.59
C HIS A 100 27.74 -0.27 -3.40
N ASP A 101 27.95 1.02 -3.56
CA ASP A 101 29.20 1.73 -3.36
C ASP A 101 29.39 2.27 -1.93
N ALA A 102 28.37 2.17 -1.10
CA ALA A 102 28.47 2.55 0.30
C ALA A 102 29.32 1.54 1.11
N PRO A 103 30.01 1.98 2.18
CA PRO A 103 30.67 1.05 3.09
C PRO A 103 29.69 0.07 3.73
N PRO A 104 30.04 -1.23 3.86
CA PRO A 104 29.20 -2.19 4.55
C PRO A 104 28.98 -1.76 6.01
N ARG A 105 27.73 -1.79 6.46
CA ARG A 105 27.33 -1.50 7.85
C ARG A 105 26.25 -2.50 8.30
N HIS A 106 26.08 -2.67 9.60
CA HIS A 106 24.92 -3.39 10.10
C HIS A 106 23.62 -2.61 9.81
N TRP A 107 22.52 -3.35 9.73
CA TRP A 107 21.21 -2.77 9.43
C TRP A 107 20.24 -2.94 10.60
N VAL A 108 20.77 -2.78 11.80
CA VAL A 108 19.98 -2.48 13.00
C VAL A 108 19.96 -0.96 13.11
N HIS A 109 18.85 -0.34 12.67
CA HIS A 109 18.67 1.10 12.66
C HIS A 109 18.14 1.56 14.02
N ILE A 110 18.74 2.60 14.58
CA ILE A 110 18.32 3.21 15.84
C ILE A 110 17.51 4.45 15.49
N GLU A 111 16.24 4.45 15.84
CA GLU A 111 15.25 5.41 15.36
C GLU A 111 14.45 6.01 16.54
N ASN A 112 13.76 7.11 16.28
CA ASN A 112 12.68 7.62 17.11
C ASN A 112 11.34 7.24 16.47
N ALA A 113 10.42 6.63 17.22
CA ALA A 113 9.15 6.18 16.66
C ALA A 113 8.31 7.34 16.09
N PHE A 114 8.24 8.46 16.81
CA PHE A 114 7.50 9.64 16.35
C PHE A 114 8.09 10.20 15.03
N GLU A 115 9.41 10.37 14.98
CA GLU A 115 10.08 10.88 13.77
C GLU A 115 9.95 9.92 12.60
N PHE A 116 10.06 8.61 12.83
CA PHE A 116 9.87 7.57 11.81
C PHE A 116 8.47 7.63 11.19
N PHE A 117 7.43 7.62 12.01
CA PHE A 117 6.05 7.68 11.50
C PHE A 117 5.74 9.04 10.87
N THR A 118 6.18 10.15 11.47
CA THR A 118 6.03 11.50 10.88
C THR A 118 6.69 11.60 9.51
N HIS A 119 7.90 11.05 9.37
CA HIS A 119 8.59 11.04 8.08
C HIS A 119 7.80 10.28 7.00
N TYR A 120 7.26 9.10 7.31
CA TYR A 120 6.48 8.32 6.35
C TYR A 120 5.14 8.96 6.01
N LEU A 121 4.44 9.48 7.01
CA LEU A 121 3.10 10.05 6.86
C LEU A 121 3.12 11.47 6.28
N ALA A 122 4.21 12.22 6.46
CA ALA A 122 4.26 13.67 6.33
C ALA A 122 3.20 14.38 7.20
N ALA A 123 2.88 13.79 8.35
CA ALA A 123 1.87 14.25 9.31
C ALA A 123 2.21 13.77 10.72
N ASP A 124 1.64 14.41 11.73
CA ASP A 124 1.78 13.99 13.13
C ASP A 124 0.98 12.69 13.37
N PRO A 125 1.62 11.57 13.78
CA PRO A 125 0.92 10.32 14.05
C PRO A 125 0.09 10.34 15.34
N THR A 126 0.29 11.34 16.21
CA THR A 126 -0.39 11.44 17.50
C THR A 126 -1.83 11.92 17.33
N GLY A 127 -2.78 11.26 17.97
CA GLY A 127 -4.19 11.66 17.89
C GLY A 127 -4.92 11.29 16.59
N GLY A 128 -4.24 10.64 15.64
CA GLY A 128 -4.80 10.21 14.35
C GLY A 128 -4.73 11.27 13.25
N LEU A 129 -4.95 10.85 12.02
CA LEU A 129 -4.89 11.70 10.84
C LEU A 129 -6.24 12.38 10.57
N SER A 130 -6.21 13.64 10.14
CA SER A 130 -7.37 14.31 9.55
C SER A 130 -7.78 13.66 8.23
N ALA A 131 -8.99 13.93 7.74
CA ALA A 131 -9.47 13.39 6.46
C ALA A 131 -8.53 13.77 5.29
N SER A 132 -8.02 15.01 5.27
CA SER A 132 -7.08 15.46 4.23
C SER A 132 -5.74 14.73 4.30
N GLU A 133 -5.20 14.49 5.49
CA GLU A 133 -3.96 13.74 5.66
C GLU A 133 -4.15 12.28 5.21
N TRP A 134 -5.26 11.63 5.61
CA TRP A 134 -5.59 10.30 5.11
C TRP A 134 -5.62 10.19 3.59
N LEU A 135 -6.18 11.19 2.90
CA LEU A 135 -6.28 11.22 1.45
C LEU A 135 -4.94 11.52 0.76
N MET A 136 -3.99 12.09 1.49
CA MET A 136 -2.67 12.47 0.97
C MET A 136 -1.58 11.43 1.22
N VAL A 137 -1.79 10.50 2.17
CA VAL A 137 -0.83 9.40 2.40
C VAL A 137 -1.06 8.29 1.39
N PRO A 138 -0.04 7.89 0.59
CA PRO A 138 -0.18 6.80 -0.35
C PRO A 138 -0.52 5.47 0.33
N THR A 139 -1.33 4.65 -0.33
CA THR A 139 -1.66 3.31 0.14
C THR A 139 -0.44 2.42 0.31
N GLN A 140 0.60 2.60 -0.53
CA GLN A 140 1.89 1.94 -0.36
C GLN A 140 2.53 2.27 0.99
N THR A 141 2.56 3.55 1.37
CA THR A 141 3.10 4.01 2.66
C THR A 141 2.31 3.43 3.84
N LEU A 142 0.97 3.48 3.77
CA LEU A 142 0.12 2.88 4.81
C LEU A 142 0.38 1.38 4.95
N ARG A 143 0.56 0.68 3.83
CA ARG A 143 0.91 -0.74 3.81
C ARG A 143 2.30 -1.01 4.42
N GLU A 144 3.28 -0.15 4.19
CA GLU A 144 4.62 -0.25 4.76
C GLU A 144 4.66 -0.05 6.28
N LEU A 145 3.82 0.85 6.79
CA LEU A 145 3.71 1.11 8.22
C LEU A 145 2.89 0.07 8.98
N THR A 146 1.84 -0.48 8.34
CA THR A 146 0.96 -1.49 8.93
C THR A 146 1.41 -2.93 8.65
N GLY A 147 2.24 -3.12 7.63
CA GLY A 147 2.90 -4.39 7.32
C GLY A 147 4.05 -4.72 8.26
N GLY A 148 4.89 -5.67 7.86
CA GLY A 148 6.01 -6.10 8.70
C GLY A 148 5.61 -6.71 10.03
N GLN A 149 6.49 -6.63 11.01
CA GLN A 149 6.25 -7.19 12.33
C GLN A 149 6.92 -6.36 13.44
N VAL A 150 6.19 -6.16 14.53
CA VAL A 150 6.73 -5.69 15.81
C VAL A 150 7.21 -6.91 16.58
N PHE A 151 8.47 -6.92 17.01
CA PHE A 151 9.10 -8.00 17.76
C PHE A 151 9.03 -7.74 19.26
N HIS A 152 9.09 -6.46 19.64
CA HIS A 152 9.00 -5.99 21.02
C HIS A 152 8.47 -4.55 21.03
N ASP A 153 7.55 -4.22 21.91
CA ASP A 153 7.05 -2.85 22.09
C ASP A 153 7.02 -2.45 23.58
N GLY A 154 8.22 -2.19 24.12
CA GLY A 154 8.36 -1.75 25.52
C GLY A 154 7.84 -0.35 25.78
N THR A 155 7.65 0.46 24.75
CA THR A 155 7.08 1.82 24.86
C THR A 155 5.58 1.87 24.60
N GLY A 156 5.01 0.88 23.92
CA GLY A 156 3.61 0.85 23.48
C GLY A 156 3.29 1.76 22.28
N LEU A 157 4.26 2.57 21.82
CA LEU A 157 4.04 3.56 20.77
C LEU A 157 3.82 2.94 19.38
N LEU A 158 4.53 1.84 19.07
CA LEU A 158 4.39 1.19 17.76
C LEU A 158 2.99 0.60 17.58
N ASP A 159 2.49 -0.07 18.59
CA ASP A 159 1.15 -0.65 18.57
C ASP A 159 0.07 0.43 18.50
N ASP A 160 0.25 1.56 19.20
CA ASP A 160 -0.68 2.69 19.16
C ASP A 160 -0.76 3.34 17.78
N TYR A 161 0.38 3.68 17.18
CA TYR A 161 0.41 4.26 15.84
C TYR A 161 -0.13 3.29 14.77
N ARG A 162 0.27 2.02 14.83
CA ARG A 162 -0.19 1.00 13.87
C ARG A 162 -1.68 0.72 13.99
N ARG A 163 -2.24 0.73 15.21
CA ARG A 163 -3.68 0.56 15.44
C ARG A 163 -4.47 1.67 14.77
N THR A 164 -4.02 2.92 14.91
CA THR A 164 -4.64 4.08 14.27
C THR A 164 -4.62 3.97 12.75
N LEU A 165 -3.52 3.43 12.19
CA LEU A 165 -3.32 3.32 10.75
C LEU A 165 -3.85 2.00 10.15
N THR A 166 -4.45 1.11 10.94
CA THR A 166 -4.90 -0.21 10.47
C THR A 166 -5.81 -0.12 9.26
N TRP A 167 -6.74 0.84 9.25
CA TRP A 167 -7.61 1.15 8.12
C TRP A 167 -8.17 2.57 8.23
N TYR A 168 -8.65 3.06 7.10
CA TYR A 168 -9.31 4.36 6.99
C TYR A 168 -10.52 4.49 7.94
N PRO A 169 -10.81 5.68 8.49
CA PRO A 169 -12.12 5.99 9.05
C PRO A 169 -13.23 5.74 8.03
N ASP A 170 -14.41 5.34 8.51
CA ASP A 170 -15.49 4.85 7.64
C ASP A 170 -15.90 5.83 6.53
N ASP A 171 -16.04 7.14 6.82
CA ASP A 171 -16.43 8.12 5.83
C ASP A 171 -15.32 8.38 4.78
N VAL A 172 -14.03 8.35 5.21
CA VAL A 172 -12.88 8.41 4.29
C VAL A 172 -12.87 7.18 3.38
N TRP A 173 -13.09 5.99 3.94
CA TRP A 173 -13.16 4.76 3.15
C TRP A 173 -14.30 4.78 2.13
N ARG A 174 -15.52 5.20 2.53
CA ARG A 174 -16.66 5.36 1.61
C ARG A 174 -16.35 6.33 0.48
N TYR A 175 -15.72 7.46 0.80
CA TYR A 175 -15.28 8.43 -0.20
C TYR A 175 -14.27 7.84 -1.18
N ILE A 176 -13.25 7.12 -0.71
CA ILE A 176 -12.25 6.47 -1.57
C ILE A 176 -12.92 5.42 -2.47
N LEU A 177 -13.83 4.60 -1.93
CA LEU A 177 -14.60 3.64 -2.73
C LEU A 177 -15.48 4.35 -3.78
N ALA A 178 -16.15 5.43 -3.40
CA ALA A 178 -16.95 6.23 -4.33
C ALA A 178 -16.09 6.76 -5.48
N CYS A 179 -14.93 7.33 -5.17
CA CYS A 179 -13.99 7.84 -6.18
C CYS A 179 -13.40 6.71 -7.05
N GLN A 180 -13.21 5.51 -6.51
CA GLN A 180 -12.74 4.37 -7.32
C GLN A 180 -13.83 3.91 -8.32
N TRP A 181 -15.10 3.87 -7.91
CA TRP A 181 -16.21 3.64 -8.82
C TRP A 181 -16.33 4.75 -9.88
N LYS A 182 -16.12 6.03 -9.47
CA LYS A 182 -16.12 7.16 -10.42
C LYS A 182 -15.05 7.02 -11.50
N ARG A 183 -13.85 6.56 -11.14
CA ARG A 183 -12.78 6.27 -12.11
C ARG A 183 -13.20 5.22 -13.15
N LEU A 184 -13.85 4.15 -12.70
CA LEU A 184 -14.39 3.14 -13.61
C LEU A 184 -15.44 3.75 -14.54
N ALA A 185 -16.38 4.53 -13.99
CA ALA A 185 -17.44 5.20 -14.76
C ALA A 185 -16.91 6.12 -15.86
N GLN A 186 -15.79 6.81 -15.63
CA GLN A 186 -15.18 7.71 -16.59
C GLN A 186 -14.76 7.01 -17.88
N GLU A 187 -14.33 5.76 -17.80
CA GLU A 187 -13.67 5.06 -18.90
C GLU A 187 -14.38 3.74 -19.31
N GLU A 188 -15.42 3.28 -18.61
CA GLU A 188 -16.08 2.01 -18.89
C GLU A 188 -16.61 1.87 -20.33
N ALA A 189 -17.03 2.97 -20.96
CA ALA A 189 -17.49 2.99 -22.34
C ALA A 189 -16.35 3.17 -23.37
N PHE A 190 -15.13 3.51 -22.92
CA PHE A 190 -14.04 3.89 -23.84
C PHE A 190 -13.42 2.69 -24.54
N VAL A 191 -13.48 1.49 -23.97
CA VAL A 191 -13.03 0.26 -24.63
C VAL A 191 -13.76 0.08 -25.95
N GLY A 192 -15.10 0.16 -25.95
CA GLY A 192 -15.90 0.08 -27.16
C GLY A 192 -15.74 1.32 -28.06
N ARG A 193 -15.62 2.51 -27.46
CA ARG A 193 -15.47 3.76 -28.23
C ARG A 193 -14.17 3.80 -29.05
N CYS A 194 -13.06 3.35 -28.49
CA CYS A 194 -11.79 3.22 -29.24
C CYS A 194 -11.94 2.19 -30.35
N GLY A 195 -12.51 1.01 -30.04
CA GLY A 195 -12.68 -0.07 -31.02
C GLY A 195 -13.61 0.27 -32.17
N GLU A 196 -14.69 1.05 -31.92
CA GLU A 196 -15.63 1.48 -32.97
C GLU A 196 -14.94 2.30 -34.08
N VAL A 197 -13.89 3.03 -33.76
CA VAL A 197 -13.11 3.81 -34.73
C VAL A 197 -11.87 3.07 -35.25
N GLY A 198 -11.74 1.76 -34.94
CA GLY A 198 -10.63 0.92 -35.38
C GLY A 198 -9.37 1.02 -34.53
N ASP A 199 -9.40 1.75 -33.39
CA ASP A 199 -8.28 1.86 -32.46
C ASP A 199 -8.27 0.69 -31.46
N GLU A 200 -7.80 -0.47 -31.90
CA GLU A 200 -7.67 -1.66 -31.06
C GLU A 200 -6.58 -1.50 -30.00
N VAL A 201 -5.53 -0.71 -30.25
CA VAL A 201 -4.46 -0.43 -29.29
C VAL A 201 -4.99 0.44 -28.15
N GLY A 202 -5.66 1.54 -28.46
CA GLY A 202 -6.30 2.40 -27.47
C GLY A 202 -7.33 1.62 -26.64
N SER A 203 -8.15 0.78 -27.28
CA SER A 203 -9.10 -0.12 -26.60
C SER A 203 -8.40 -1.04 -25.60
N ALA A 204 -7.27 -1.64 -25.96
CA ALA A 204 -6.50 -2.52 -25.07
C ALA A 204 -5.88 -1.75 -23.89
N VAL A 205 -5.35 -0.56 -24.13
CA VAL A 205 -4.78 0.31 -23.05
C VAL A 205 -5.87 0.69 -22.04
N VAL A 206 -7.04 1.11 -22.52
CA VAL A 206 -8.17 1.43 -21.63
C VAL A 206 -8.62 0.20 -20.86
N ALA A 207 -8.75 -0.95 -21.51
CA ALA A 207 -9.14 -2.20 -20.85
C ALA A 207 -8.15 -2.60 -19.75
N ALA A 208 -6.84 -2.49 -19.97
CA ALA A 208 -5.82 -2.75 -18.96
C ALA A 208 -5.93 -1.79 -17.76
N ARG A 209 -6.27 -0.51 -18.00
CA ARG A 209 -6.55 0.46 -16.92
C ARG A 209 -7.79 0.06 -16.12
N GLN A 210 -8.86 -0.38 -16.79
CA GLN A 210 -10.08 -0.86 -16.12
C GLN A 210 -9.79 -2.07 -15.24
N VAL A 211 -9.01 -3.05 -15.73
CA VAL A 211 -8.57 -4.21 -14.93
C VAL A 211 -7.80 -3.76 -13.69
N ARG A 212 -6.82 -2.85 -13.85
CA ARG A 212 -6.06 -2.28 -12.72
C ARG A 212 -6.98 -1.62 -11.69
N ASP A 213 -7.93 -0.83 -12.15
CA ASP A 213 -8.84 -0.08 -11.29
C ASP A 213 -9.85 -1.01 -10.59
N LEU A 214 -10.27 -2.11 -11.22
CA LEU A 214 -11.06 -3.18 -10.59
C LEU A 214 -10.25 -3.93 -9.51
N MET A 215 -8.97 -4.24 -9.76
CA MET A 215 -8.10 -4.85 -8.75
C MET A 215 -7.95 -3.94 -7.52
N LYS A 216 -7.72 -2.62 -7.74
CA LYS A 216 -7.65 -1.63 -6.65
C LYS A 216 -8.96 -1.57 -5.87
N LEU A 217 -10.09 -1.55 -6.57
CA LEU A 217 -11.42 -1.54 -5.93
C LEU A 217 -11.64 -2.78 -5.06
N CYS A 218 -11.31 -3.96 -5.56
CA CYS A 218 -11.43 -5.21 -4.79
C CYS A 218 -10.55 -5.19 -3.53
N LEU A 219 -9.31 -4.70 -3.62
CA LEU A 219 -8.42 -4.54 -2.47
C LEU A 219 -9.04 -3.58 -1.44
N LEU A 220 -9.51 -2.41 -1.87
CA LEU A 220 -10.16 -1.42 -1.00
C LEU A 220 -11.44 -1.96 -0.34
N MET A 221 -12.26 -2.72 -1.06
CA MET A 221 -13.45 -3.39 -0.51
C MET A 221 -13.08 -4.42 0.57
N ASN A 222 -11.96 -5.12 0.41
CA ASN A 222 -11.47 -6.09 1.39
C ASN A 222 -10.62 -5.46 2.51
N ARG A 223 -10.58 -4.13 2.63
CA ARG A 223 -9.78 -3.37 3.61
C ARG A 223 -8.30 -3.74 3.54
N VAL A 224 -7.78 -3.87 2.32
CA VAL A 224 -6.37 -4.11 2.02
C VAL A 224 -5.82 -2.89 1.27
N TYR A 225 -4.82 -2.24 1.81
CA TYR A 225 -4.13 -1.14 1.14
C TYR A 225 -3.51 -1.63 -0.17
N PRO A 226 -3.94 -1.11 -1.36
CA PRO A 226 -3.34 -1.49 -2.64
C PRO A 226 -1.86 -1.11 -2.68
N PRO A 227 -0.94 -2.04 -2.96
CA PRO A 227 0.45 -1.68 -3.20
C PRO A 227 0.62 -1.00 -4.56
N TYR A 228 1.80 -0.41 -4.77
CA TYR A 228 2.16 0.13 -6.09
C TYR A 228 2.20 -0.98 -7.17
N SER A 229 2.32 -0.58 -8.44
CA SER A 229 2.08 -1.43 -9.62
C SER A 229 2.88 -2.75 -9.63
N LYS A 230 4.12 -2.78 -9.09
CA LYS A 230 4.95 -3.99 -9.00
C LYS A 230 4.27 -5.13 -8.26
N TRP A 231 3.52 -4.84 -7.21
CA TRP A 231 2.93 -5.83 -6.32
C TRP A 231 1.39 -5.91 -6.38
N LEU A 232 0.75 -5.06 -7.20
CA LEU A 232 -0.71 -4.99 -7.25
C LEU A 232 -1.36 -6.34 -7.57
N GLY A 233 -0.88 -7.00 -8.63
CA GLY A 233 -1.39 -8.33 -9.02
C GLY A 233 -1.13 -9.39 -7.96
N THR A 234 0.05 -9.35 -7.30
CA THR A 234 0.40 -10.28 -6.22
C THR A 234 -0.49 -10.09 -4.99
N ALA A 235 -0.80 -8.83 -4.64
CA ALA A 235 -1.72 -8.54 -3.53
C ALA A 235 -3.14 -8.96 -3.86
N PHE A 236 -3.61 -8.65 -5.08
CA PHE A 236 -4.94 -9.02 -5.55
C PHE A 236 -5.13 -10.55 -5.54
N ALA A 237 -4.14 -11.33 -5.97
CA ALA A 237 -4.19 -12.79 -5.99
C ALA A 237 -4.39 -13.44 -4.61
N LYS A 238 -4.21 -12.68 -3.51
CA LYS A 238 -4.49 -13.15 -2.15
C LYS A 238 -5.94 -12.92 -1.70
N LEU A 239 -6.76 -12.23 -2.50
CA LEU A 239 -8.16 -11.96 -2.17
C LEU A 239 -9.06 -13.16 -2.48
N PRO A 240 -10.15 -13.37 -1.72
CA PRO A 240 -11.09 -14.45 -1.99
C PRO A 240 -11.72 -14.42 -3.39
N CYS A 241 -11.89 -13.22 -3.97
CA CYS A 241 -12.44 -13.05 -5.32
C CYS A 241 -11.43 -13.33 -6.45
N ALA A 242 -10.16 -13.50 -6.12
CA ALA A 242 -9.11 -13.62 -7.14
C ALA A 242 -9.24 -14.88 -8.00
N ASP A 243 -9.64 -16.02 -7.41
CA ASP A 243 -9.83 -17.27 -8.15
C ASP A 243 -10.88 -17.13 -9.27
N THR A 244 -11.90 -16.30 -9.05
CA THR A 244 -12.94 -16.01 -10.05
C THR A 244 -12.50 -14.92 -11.03
N LEU A 245 -11.90 -13.85 -10.57
CA LEU A 245 -11.61 -12.66 -11.38
C LEU A 245 -10.31 -12.76 -12.18
N ASN A 246 -9.26 -13.43 -11.68
CA ASN A 246 -7.99 -13.54 -12.41
C ASN A 246 -8.11 -14.17 -13.80
N PRO A 247 -8.84 -15.28 -14.00
CA PRO A 247 -9.05 -15.82 -15.35
C PRO A 247 -9.73 -14.81 -16.28
N ILE A 248 -10.75 -14.11 -15.78
CA ILE A 248 -11.50 -13.11 -16.56
C ILE A 248 -10.57 -11.93 -16.93
N PHE A 249 -9.77 -11.44 -15.99
CA PHE A 249 -8.79 -10.38 -16.27
C PHE A 249 -7.72 -10.83 -17.28
N ALA A 250 -7.28 -12.08 -17.21
CA ALA A 250 -6.36 -12.64 -18.20
C ALA A 250 -7.00 -12.66 -19.60
N ASP A 251 -8.28 -13.05 -19.71
CA ASP A 251 -9.02 -13.06 -20.97
C ASP A 251 -9.20 -11.63 -21.53
N VAL A 252 -9.50 -10.62 -20.68
CA VAL A 252 -9.53 -9.21 -21.09
C VAL A 252 -8.20 -8.78 -21.71
N LEU A 253 -7.09 -9.10 -21.03
CA LEU A 253 -5.75 -8.67 -21.46
C LEU A 253 -5.24 -9.45 -22.69
N ALA A 254 -5.69 -10.68 -22.90
CA ALA A 254 -5.34 -11.51 -24.06
C ALA A 254 -6.23 -11.26 -25.29
N ALA A 255 -7.39 -10.63 -25.12
CA ALA A 255 -8.35 -10.39 -26.18
C ALA A 255 -7.77 -9.52 -27.29
N ARG A 256 -8.03 -9.90 -28.55
CA ARG A 256 -7.53 -9.20 -29.74
C ARG A 256 -8.50 -8.18 -30.28
N THR A 257 -9.79 -8.31 -30.00
CA THR A 257 -10.82 -7.39 -30.44
C THR A 257 -11.43 -6.65 -29.28
N TRP A 258 -11.89 -5.42 -29.51
CA TRP A 258 -12.57 -4.64 -28.48
C TRP A 258 -13.87 -5.30 -27.99
N LYS A 259 -14.55 -6.06 -28.87
CA LYS A 259 -15.78 -6.77 -28.50
C LYS A 259 -15.52 -7.88 -27.49
N ASP A 260 -14.43 -8.64 -27.69
CA ASP A 260 -14.06 -9.69 -26.73
C ASP A 260 -13.59 -9.05 -25.40
N ARG A 261 -12.83 -7.95 -25.44
CA ARG A 261 -12.43 -7.20 -24.23
C ARG A 261 -13.64 -6.70 -23.45
N GLU A 262 -14.59 -6.06 -24.15
CA GLU A 262 -15.82 -5.57 -23.54
C GLU A 262 -16.67 -6.70 -22.93
N HIS A 263 -16.77 -7.83 -23.63
CA HIS A 263 -17.47 -9.00 -23.12
C HIS A 263 -16.90 -9.48 -21.78
N HIS A 264 -15.57 -9.68 -21.73
CA HIS A 264 -14.92 -10.14 -20.50
C HIS A 264 -14.96 -9.07 -19.39
N LEU A 265 -14.76 -7.79 -19.71
CA LEU A 265 -14.91 -6.70 -18.75
C LEU A 265 -16.32 -6.61 -18.18
N SER A 266 -17.33 -6.76 -19.01
CA SER A 266 -18.74 -6.76 -18.58
C SER A 266 -19.03 -7.84 -17.55
N HIS A 267 -18.44 -9.02 -17.73
CA HIS A 267 -18.52 -10.11 -16.75
C HIS A 267 -17.84 -9.73 -15.43
N ALA A 268 -16.61 -9.18 -15.49
CA ALA A 268 -15.89 -8.71 -14.32
C ALA A 268 -16.66 -7.61 -13.57
N TYR A 269 -17.24 -6.64 -14.28
CA TYR A 269 -18.05 -5.57 -13.69
C TYR A 269 -19.22 -6.10 -12.88
N GLY A 270 -19.98 -7.08 -13.43
CA GLY A 270 -21.11 -7.67 -12.73
C GLY A 270 -20.70 -8.36 -11.42
N ILE A 271 -19.57 -9.09 -11.42
CA ILE A 271 -19.04 -9.74 -10.23
C ILE A 271 -18.61 -8.71 -9.19
N VAL A 272 -17.83 -7.69 -9.60
CA VAL A 272 -17.35 -6.66 -8.66
C VAL A 272 -18.50 -5.81 -8.11
N ALA A 273 -19.54 -5.56 -8.91
CA ALA A 273 -20.75 -4.89 -8.46
C ALA A 273 -21.52 -5.73 -7.41
N ALA A 274 -21.56 -7.05 -7.57
CA ALA A 274 -22.13 -7.93 -6.54
C ALA A 274 -21.31 -7.90 -5.25
N LEU A 275 -19.97 -7.95 -5.34
CA LEU A 275 -19.09 -7.80 -4.17
C LEU A 275 -19.28 -6.47 -3.44
N HIS A 276 -19.57 -5.38 -4.18
CA HIS A 276 -19.92 -4.11 -3.55
C HIS A 276 -21.21 -4.22 -2.71
N ASN A 277 -22.25 -4.85 -3.25
CA ASN A 277 -23.50 -5.03 -2.53
C ASN A 277 -23.32 -5.88 -1.26
N ASP A 278 -22.47 -6.89 -1.32
CA ASP A 278 -22.17 -7.77 -0.18
C ASP A 278 -21.51 -7.02 1.00
N LEU A 279 -20.90 -5.84 0.76
CA LEU A 279 -20.38 -5.00 1.84
C LEU A 279 -21.47 -4.40 2.74
N GLY A 280 -22.70 -4.26 2.24
CA GLY A 280 -23.80 -3.66 2.98
C GLY A 280 -23.59 -2.17 3.33
N LEU A 281 -22.75 -1.44 2.58
CA LEU A 281 -22.47 -0.01 2.82
C LEU A 281 -23.54 0.90 2.25
N THR A 282 -24.31 0.41 1.27
CA THR A 282 -25.40 1.12 0.57
C THR A 282 -26.60 0.20 0.42
N GLU A 283 -27.74 0.76 0.06
CA GLU A 283 -28.80 -0.07 -0.53
C GLU A 283 -28.24 -0.80 -1.76
N PRO A 284 -28.66 -2.07 -2.01
CA PRO A 284 -28.16 -2.83 -3.13
C PRO A 284 -28.38 -2.12 -4.47
N GLN A 285 -27.32 -2.00 -5.25
CA GLN A 285 -27.35 -1.45 -6.60
C GLN A 285 -27.55 -2.58 -7.62
N ASP A 286 -28.22 -2.27 -8.73
CA ASP A 286 -28.37 -3.23 -9.83
C ASP A 286 -27.00 -3.54 -10.45
N THR A 287 -26.61 -4.79 -10.47
CA THR A 287 -25.31 -5.28 -10.95
C THR A 287 -25.31 -5.61 -12.45
N SER A 288 -26.47 -5.50 -13.12
CA SER A 288 -26.59 -5.86 -14.53
C SER A 288 -25.86 -4.87 -15.43
N VAL A 289 -25.21 -5.42 -16.45
CA VAL A 289 -24.60 -4.65 -17.54
C VAL A 289 -25.70 -4.15 -18.49
N ARG A 290 -25.51 -2.97 -19.05
CA ARG A 290 -26.47 -2.31 -19.93
C ARG A 290 -25.78 -1.52 -21.03
N LEU A 291 -26.55 -1.07 -22.01
CA LEU A 291 -26.04 -0.18 -23.05
C LEU A 291 -25.68 1.20 -22.47
N TYR A 292 -24.57 1.77 -22.95
CA TYR A 292 -24.17 3.13 -22.65
C TYR A 292 -25.06 4.12 -23.42
N TYR A 293 -26.15 4.55 -22.80
CA TYR A 293 -27.21 5.32 -23.46
C TYR A 293 -27.76 4.59 -24.70
N SER A 294 -27.74 5.21 -25.87
CA SER A 294 -28.16 4.63 -27.16
C SER A 294 -27.00 3.95 -27.92
N ARG A 295 -25.81 3.90 -27.35
CA ARG A 295 -24.60 3.34 -28.00
C ARG A 295 -24.44 1.86 -27.68
N PRO A 296 -23.84 1.06 -28.61
CA PRO A 296 -23.75 -0.40 -28.43
C PRO A 296 -22.60 -0.81 -27.52
N PHE A 297 -22.25 0.02 -26.51
CA PHE A 297 -21.20 -0.30 -25.55
C PHE A 297 -21.79 -0.79 -24.25
N GLN A 298 -21.21 -1.87 -23.72
CA GLN A 298 -21.69 -2.51 -22.49
C GLN A 298 -20.98 -1.87 -21.28
N VAL A 299 -21.77 -1.35 -20.35
CA VAL A 299 -21.29 -0.71 -19.13
C VAL A 299 -22.07 -1.19 -17.91
N VAL A 300 -21.44 -1.14 -16.74
CA VAL A 300 -22.14 -1.39 -15.47
C VAL A 300 -22.84 -0.13 -14.97
N ALA A 301 -22.63 1.01 -15.60
CA ALA A 301 -23.05 2.33 -15.16
C ALA A 301 -22.54 2.62 -13.72
N ALA A 302 -21.23 2.60 -13.58
CA ALA A 302 -20.50 2.65 -12.32
C ALA A 302 -20.78 3.91 -11.47
N ASP A 303 -21.26 5.00 -12.09
CA ASP A 303 -21.65 6.24 -11.37
C ASP A 303 -22.69 5.99 -10.28
N ARG A 304 -23.61 5.02 -10.43
CA ARG A 304 -24.63 4.77 -9.39
C ARG A 304 -24.04 4.21 -8.09
N PHE A 305 -22.97 3.45 -8.17
CA PHE A 305 -22.23 2.99 -6.97
C PHE A 305 -21.51 4.15 -6.29
N HIS A 306 -20.93 5.06 -7.09
CA HIS A 306 -20.36 6.31 -6.61
C HIS A 306 -21.41 7.14 -5.84
N ASP A 307 -22.55 7.42 -6.48
CA ASP A 307 -23.61 8.25 -5.90
C ASP A 307 -24.19 7.63 -4.63
N ALA A 308 -24.43 6.30 -4.65
CA ALA A 308 -24.92 5.57 -3.49
C ALA A 308 -23.96 5.65 -2.29
N LEU A 309 -22.65 5.50 -2.52
CA LEU A 309 -21.64 5.63 -1.46
C LEU A 309 -21.58 7.05 -0.91
N LEU A 310 -21.55 8.07 -1.77
CA LEU A 310 -21.54 9.49 -1.32
C LEU A 310 -22.76 9.81 -0.45
N ALA A 311 -23.92 9.25 -0.75
CA ALA A 311 -25.12 9.46 0.03
C ALA A 311 -25.03 8.88 1.46
N THR A 312 -24.14 7.92 1.71
CA THR A 312 -23.93 7.32 3.04
C THR A 312 -22.88 8.02 3.89
N ILE A 313 -22.12 8.97 3.34
CA ILE A 313 -21.12 9.75 4.07
C ILE A 313 -21.83 10.72 5.02
N THR A 314 -21.50 10.65 6.30
CA THR A 314 -22.10 11.47 7.33
C THR A 314 -21.37 12.80 7.54
N ASP A 315 -20.04 12.83 7.39
CA ASP A 315 -19.23 14.04 7.49
C ASP A 315 -19.49 14.95 6.28
N PRO A 316 -20.06 16.15 6.47
CA PRO A 316 -20.38 17.07 5.38
C PRO A 316 -19.12 17.61 4.68
N ALA A 317 -17.98 17.70 5.37
CA ALA A 317 -16.74 18.17 4.78
C ALA A 317 -16.17 17.12 3.81
N ILE A 318 -16.21 15.84 4.17
CA ILE A 318 -15.79 14.75 3.28
C ILE A 318 -16.74 14.61 2.10
N ARG A 319 -18.04 14.68 2.34
CA ARG A 319 -19.07 14.58 1.27
C ARG A 319 -18.98 15.72 0.25
N ALA A 320 -18.52 16.90 0.66
CA ALA A 320 -18.36 18.06 -0.22
C ALA A 320 -17.05 18.05 -1.05
N LEU A 321 -16.16 17.09 -0.82
CA LEU A 321 -14.91 16.98 -1.59
C LEU A 321 -15.21 16.67 -3.07
N PRO A 322 -14.41 17.23 -4.00
CA PRO A 322 -14.51 16.87 -5.41
C PRO A 322 -14.21 15.37 -5.60
N PRO A 323 -14.92 14.65 -6.51
CA PRO A 323 -14.82 13.20 -6.64
C PRO A 323 -13.54 12.74 -7.37
N ILE A 324 -12.38 13.18 -6.91
CA ILE A 324 -11.06 12.85 -7.46
C ILE A 324 -10.33 11.77 -6.64
N GLY A 325 -10.67 11.63 -5.35
CA GLY A 325 -10.19 10.56 -4.48
C GLY A 325 -8.92 10.88 -3.72
N ALA A 326 -8.29 9.83 -3.20
CA ALA A 326 -7.00 9.87 -2.54
C ALA A 326 -5.87 9.96 -3.58
N ILE A 327 -4.66 10.32 -3.12
CA ILE A 327 -3.49 10.52 -3.99
C ILE A 327 -3.27 9.37 -5.00
N ASP A 328 -3.43 8.11 -4.60
CA ASP A 328 -3.25 6.93 -5.48
C ASP A 328 -4.32 6.82 -6.59
N GLN A 329 -5.35 7.64 -6.54
CA GLN A 329 -6.43 7.62 -7.54
C GLN A 329 -6.21 8.64 -8.65
N TYR A 330 -5.32 9.62 -8.47
CA TYR A 330 -5.00 10.62 -9.50
C TYR A 330 -3.50 10.75 -9.79
N VAL A 331 -2.62 10.21 -8.94
CA VAL A 331 -1.17 10.15 -9.18
C VAL A 331 -0.79 8.75 -9.66
N ASP A 332 -0.02 8.67 -10.75
CA ASP A 332 0.45 7.41 -11.34
C ASP A 332 1.99 7.36 -11.47
N SER A 333 2.69 8.12 -10.61
CA SER A 333 4.15 8.11 -10.53
C SER A 333 4.61 7.33 -9.32
N THR A 334 5.37 6.26 -9.54
CA THR A 334 5.97 5.47 -8.46
C THR A 334 6.82 6.34 -7.55
N ASP A 335 7.56 7.30 -8.10
CA ASP A 335 8.41 8.19 -7.32
C ASP A 335 7.63 9.12 -6.38
N LEU A 336 6.41 9.52 -6.76
CA LEU A 336 5.56 10.38 -5.90
C LEU A 336 4.84 9.61 -4.79
N ILE A 337 4.71 8.31 -4.94
CA ILE A 337 4.11 7.44 -3.92
C ILE A 337 5.16 6.72 -3.06
N ASP A 338 6.45 6.86 -3.40
CA ASP A 338 7.57 6.37 -2.59
C ASP A 338 7.89 7.36 -1.46
N ARG A 339 8.32 6.82 -0.31
CA ARG A 339 8.69 7.60 0.87
C ARG A 339 9.80 8.62 0.63
N ASN A 340 10.75 8.31 -0.25
CA ASN A 340 11.90 9.17 -0.55
C ASN A 340 11.50 10.52 -1.18
N TYR A 341 10.25 10.65 -1.56
CA TYR A 341 9.68 11.86 -2.17
C TYR A 341 8.62 12.54 -1.31
N VAL A 342 8.52 12.19 -0.02
CA VAL A 342 7.58 12.83 0.93
C VAL A 342 7.70 14.35 0.88
N ASP A 343 8.92 14.88 0.97
CA ASP A 343 9.15 16.33 0.90
C ASP A 343 8.73 16.91 -0.44
N ARG A 344 9.01 16.23 -1.56
CA ARG A 344 8.61 16.66 -2.90
C ARG A 344 7.10 16.62 -3.05
N ARG A 345 6.45 15.57 -2.57
CA ARG A 345 4.99 15.44 -2.57
C ARG A 345 4.35 16.59 -1.80
N SER A 346 4.80 16.87 -0.59
CA SER A 346 4.34 18.01 0.21
C SER A 346 4.55 19.34 -0.51
N HIS A 347 5.67 19.50 -1.20
CA HIS A 347 5.97 20.70 -1.98
C HIS A 347 5.03 20.87 -3.19
N TYR A 348 4.73 19.78 -3.92
CA TYR A 348 3.84 19.85 -5.11
C TYR A 348 2.36 19.94 -4.76
N ILE A 349 1.95 19.40 -3.61
CA ILE A 349 0.53 19.26 -3.27
C ILE A 349 0.09 20.28 -2.24
N ALA A 350 0.95 20.65 -1.29
CA ALA A 350 0.72 21.65 -0.26
C ALA A 350 1.45 22.99 -0.52
N GLY A 351 2.13 23.11 -1.66
CA GLY A 351 2.86 24.34 -2.04
C GLY A 351 1.94 25.56 -2.15
N PRO A 352 2.48 26.78 -1.96
CA PRO A 352 1.67 27.98 -1.91
C PRO A 352 0.93 28.19 -3.23
N SER A 353 -0.38 28.08 -3.17
CA SER A 353 -1.33 28.58 -4.18
C SER A 353 -1.06 28.18 -5.64
N LEU A 354 -1.24 26.91 -5.97
CA LEU A 354 -1.80 26.62 -7.28
C LEU A 354 -3.32 26.94 -7.17
N VAL A 355 -3.64 28.20 -7.25
CA VAL A 355 -5.00 28.65 -7.55
C VAL A 355 -5.25 28.28 -9.01
N TRP A 356 -6.10 27.32 -9.25
CA TRP A 356 -6.67 27.02 -10.55
C TRP A 356 -7.75 28.01 -10.89
#